data_d0f4c94ff9975f9d66b591bd35fa308c
#
_entry.id   d0f4c94ff9975f9d66b591bd35fa308c
#
_cell.length_a   1.000
_cell.length_b   1.000
_cell.length_c   1.000
_cell.angle_alpha   90.00
_cell.angle_beta   90.00
_cell.angle_gamma   90.00
#
_symmetry.space_group_name_H-M   'P 1'
#
loop_
_entity.id
_entity.type
_entity.pdbx_description
1 polymer ?
#
loop_
_entity_poly.entity_id
_entity_poly.type
_entity_poly.pdbx_seq_one_letter_code
_entity_poly.pdbx_strand_id
1 'polypeptide(L)'
;PICGSAIEREEGEVAARCTGGLVCAAQRREAIRHFASRRAMDIDGLGERYIEDLIAFDYVHSIADLYKLALDDFLAMKRRAEERDGSIPEAVKAGKIATRWADNLVAAIEASKDTSLERFLFALGIPDVGEATAKTLARHFGSLDVLMHASETELTEVNDVGPIMAAHIAAFFAEPRNREAITALRKAGVHWQESAPQRKAQGPLAGQTVVLTGSLSSLTRDEAKDRLEALGAKVA
;
A
#
# COMPACT_ATOMS: atom_id res chain seq x y z
N PRO A 1 -12.13 -10.71 -16.26
CA PRO A 1 -12.59 -10.41 -17.62
C PRO A 1 -12.68 -8.91 -17.92
N ILE A 2 -12.76 -8.04 -16.93
CA ILE A 2 -12.85 -6.58 -17.16
C ILE A 2 -11.49 -5.99 -17.59
N CYS A 3 -10.40 -6.40 -16.95
CA CYS A 3 -9.05 -5.89 -17.24
C CYS A 3 -8.20 -6.79 -18.13
N GLY A 4 -8.70 -7.97 -18.51
CA GLY A 4 -7.95 -8.96 -19.30
C GLY A 4 -6.90 -9.77 -18.53
N SER A 5 -6.70 -9.50 -17.22
CA SER A 5 -5.80 -10.30 -16.39
C SER A 5 -6.40 -11.69 -16.07
N ALA A 6 -5.55 -12.63 -15.70
CA ALA A 6 -5.97 -13.97 -15.30
C ALA A 6 -6.89 -13.93 -14.06
N ILE A 7 -7.72 -14.95 -13.93
CA ILE A 7 -8.56 -15.15 -12.74
C ILE A 7 -8.04 -16.41 -12.06
N GLU A 8 -7.66 -16.29 -10.82
CA GLU A 8 -7.20 -17.40 -10.00
C GLU A 8 -8.24 -17.75 -8.93
N ARG A 9 -8.31 -19.03 -8.65
CA ARG A 9 -9.11 -19.57 -7.56
C ARG A 9 -8.22 -20.53 -6.77
N GLU A 10 -8.00 -20.23 -5.52
CA GLU A 10 -7.27 -21.12 -4.64
C GLU A 10 -8.07 -22.41 -4.42
N GLU A 11 -7.35 -23.52 -4.30
CA GLU A 11 -7.96 -24.83 -4.08
C GLU A 11 -8.70 -24.83 -2.74
N GLY A 12 -10.01 -25.08 -2.79
CA GLY A 12 -10.89 -25.03 -1.62
C GLY A 12 -11.61 -23.69 -1.41
N GLU A 13 -11.27 -22.62 -2.14
CA GLU A 13 -12.01 -21.36 -2.06
C GLU A 13 -13.17 -21.29 -3.08
N VAL A 14 -14.29 -20.69 -2.64
CA VAL A 14 -15.45 -20.44 -3.51
C VAL A 14 -15.22 -19.21 -4.39
N ALA A 15 -14.47 -18.24 -3.92
CA ALA A 15 -14.22 -16.97 -4.60
C ALA A 15 -13.08 -17.09 -5.61
N ALA A 16 -13.31 -16.59 -6.84
CA ALA A 16 -12.28 -16.41 -7.84
C ALA A 16 -11.83 -14.93 -7.83
N ARG A 17 -10.52 -14.70 -7.84
CA ARG A 17 -9.92 -13.36 -7.75
C ARG A 17 -9.21 -13.00 -9.05
N CYS A 18 -9.32 -11.74 -9.46
CA CYS A 18 -8.59 -11.22 -10.59
C CYS A 18 -7.17 -10.86 -10.17
N THR A 19 -6.17 -11.34 -10.89
CA THR A 19 -4.75 -11.06 -10.65
C THR A 19 -4.31 -9.67 -11.09
N GLY A 20 -5.21 -8.88 -11.70
CA GLY A 20 -4.90 -7.56 -12.24
C GLY A 20 -4.58 -6.47 -11.18
N GLY A 21 -4.65 -6.79 -9.89
CA GLY A 21 -4.17 -5.95 -8.80
C GLY A 21 -4.51 -4.46 -8.93
N LEU A 22 -3.48 -3.63 -8.96
CA LEU A 22 -3.58 -2.16 -8.98
C LEU A 22 -4.28 -1.57 -10.21
N VAL A 23 -4.37 -2.32 -11.31
CA VAL A 23 -4.84 -1.80 -12.60
C VAL A 23 -6.22 -2.30 -13.01
N CYS A 24 -6.81 -3.20 -12.23
CA CYS A 24 -8.15 -3.71 -12.51
C CYS A 24 -9.21 -2.64 -12.21
N ALA A 25 -9.94 -2.21 -13.24
CA ALA A 25 -11.00 -1.20 -13.08
C ALA A 25 -12.09 -1.62 -12.08
N ALA A 26 -12.38 -2.93 -11.96
CA ALA A 26 -13.34 -3.45 -10.99
C ALA A 26 -12.82 -3.40 -9.54
N GLN A 27 -11.49 -3.42 -9.34
CA GLN A 27 -10.87 -3.38 -8.02
C GLN A 27 -10.37 -1.97 -7.67
N ARG A 28 -10.41 -1.04 -8.60
CA ARG A 28 -9.84 0.31 -8.49
C ARG A 28 -10.25 1.03 -7.21
N ARG A 29 -11.53 1.03 -6.89
CA ARG A 29 -12.03 1.70 -5.68
C ARG A 29 -11.38 1.15 -4.42
N GLU A 30 -11.36 -0.18 -4.28
CA GLU A 30 -10.77 -0.84 -3.12
C GLU A 30 -9.25 -0.67 -3.08
N ALA A 31 -8.58 -0.72 -4.22
CA ALA A 31 -7.14 -0.48 -4.31
C ALA A 31 -6.78 0.95 -3.86
N ILE A 32 -7.51 1.97 -4.32
CA ILE A 32 -7.30 3.36 -3.92
C ILE A 32 -7.64 3.55 -2.43
N ARG A 33 -8.73 2.96 -1.94
CA ARG A 33 -9.13 3.03 -0.53
C ARG A 33 -8.08 2.40 0.37
N HIS A 34 -7.59 1.22 0.00
CA HIS A 34 -6.51 0.54 0.72
C HIS A 34 -5.24 1.38 0.72
N PHE A 35 -4.81 1.84 -0.46
CA PHE A 35 -3.61 2.66 -0.64
C PHE A 35 -3.64 3.94 0.21
N ALA A 36 -4.77 4.65 0.24
CA ALA A 36 -4.94 5.89 1.01
C ALA A 36 -5.11 5.67 2.51
N SER A 37 -5.36 4.43 2.96
CA SER A 37 -5.68 4.12 4.35
C SER A 37 -4.57 4.51 5.33
N ARG A 38 -4.95 4.73 6.61
CA ARG A 38 -4.04 5.13 7.69
C ARG A 38 -2.84 4.20 7.89
N ARG A 39 -3.03 2.90 7.65
CA ARG A 39 -1.95 1.90 7.79
C ARG A 39 -1.06 1.81 6.57
N ALA A 40 -1.54 2.29 5.43
CA ALA A 40 -0.81 2.36 4.16
C ALA A 40 -0.16 3.75 3.99
N MET A 41 -0.56 4.52 3.00
CA MET A 41 0.05 5.83 2.70
C MET A 41 -0.47 6.97 3.59
N ASP A 42 -1.53 6.75 4.40
CA ASP A 42 -2.09 7.69 5.37
C ASP A 42 -2.48 9.05 4.75
N ILE A 43 -3.22 8.99 3.66
CA ILE A 43 -3.75 10.21 3.02
C ILE A 43 -4.99 10.65 3.79
N ASP A 44 -4.77 11.48 4.82
CA ASP A 44 -5.84 11.93 5.70
C ASP A 44 -6.89 12.77 4.95
N GLY A 45 -8.16 12.56 5.30
CA GLY A 45 -9.28 13.25 4.67
C GLY A 45 -9.74 12.66 3.33
N LEU A 46 -8.99 11.76 2.69
CA LEU A 46 -9.40 11.09 1.44
C LEU A 46 -10.33 9.91 1.74
N GLY A 47 -11.56 10.22 2.18
CA GLY A 47 -12.58 9.23 2.51
C GLY A 47 -13.24 8.59 1.29
N GLU A 48 -14.02 7.52 1.55
CA GLU A 48 -14.64 6.67 0.51
C GLU A 48 -15.47 7.48 -0.50
N ARG A 49 -16.26 8.46 -0.04
CA ARG A 49 -17.08 9.31 -0.92
C ARG A 49 -16.22 10.12 -1.91
N TYR A 50 -15.10 10.68 -1.47
CA TYR A 50 -14.20 11.41 -2.37
C TYR A 50 -13.55 10.46 -3.39
N ILE A 51 -13.17 9.26 -2.98
CA ILE A 51 -12.62 8.24 -3.87
C ILE A 51 -13.64 7.84 -4.94
N GLU A 52 -14.89 7.61 -4.54
CA GLU A 52 -15.98 7.30 -5.47
C GLU A 52 -16.22 8.43 -6.47
N ASP A 53 -16.28 9.67 -6.01
CA ASP A 53 -16.51 10.84 -6.87
C ASP A 53 -15.33 11.09 -7.82
N LEU A 54 -14.07 10.94 -7.34
CA LEU A 54 -12.88 11.06 -8.18
C LEU A 54 -12.87 10.00 -9.30
N ILE A 55 -13.28 8.77 -9.02
CA ILE A 55 -13.38 7.70 -10.01
C ILE A 55 -14.56 7.96 -10.95
N ALA A 56 -15.73 8.28 -10.41
CA ALA A 56 -16.95 8.47 -11.21
C ALA A 56 -16.84 9.64 -12.20
N PHE A 57 -16.07 10.67 -11.84
CA PHE A 57 -15.84 11.84 -12.68
C PHE A 57 -14.54 11.80 -13.48
N ASP A 58 -13.86 10.64 -13.52
CA ASP A 58 -12.70 10.38 -14.36
C ASP A 58 -11.42 11.15 -13.99
N TYR A 59 -11.30 11.59 -12.72
CA TYR A 59 -10.07 12.23 -12.22
C TYR A 59 -8.99 11.20 -11.89
N VAL A 60 -9.36 9.98 -11.49
CA VAL A 60 -8.44 8.96 -11.01
C VAL A 60 -8.72 7.60 -11.64
N HIS A 61 -7.72 7.05 -12.32
CA HIS A 61 -7.74 5.72 -12.95
C HIS A 61 -6.79 4.73 -12.27
N SER A 62 -5.83 5.22 -11.50
CA SER A 62 -4.84 4.43 -10.78
C SER A 62 -4.45 5.11 -9.47
N ILE A 63 -3.80 4.39 -8.57
CA ILE A 63 -3.26 4.96 -7.32
C ILE A 63 -2.24 6.07 -7.59
N ALA A 64 -1.51 6.05 -8.71
CA ALA A 64 -0.55 7.07 -9.05
C ALA A 64 -1.19 8.40 -9.47
N ASP A 65 -2.44 8.36 -9.93
CA ASP A 65 -3.16 9.58 -10.34
C ASP A 65 -3.54 10.46 -9.16
N LEU A 66 -3.59 9.90 -7.94
CA LEU A 66 -3.79 10.68 -6.72
C LEU A 66 -2.76 11.81 -6.57
N TYR A 67 -1.52 11.54 -6.97
CA TYR A 67 -0.40 12.49 -6.87
C TYR A 67 -0.36 13.54 -8.00
N LYS A 68 -1.28 13.47 -8.94
CA LYS A 68 -1.46 14.46 -10.01
C LYS A 68 -2.56 15.47 -9.68
N LEU A 69 -3.38 15.18 -8.66
CA LEU A 69 -4.52 16.00 -8.28
C LEU A 69 -4.06 17.34 -7.69
N ALA A 70 -4.61 18.41 -8.23
CA ALA A 70 -4.44 19.77 -7.74
C ALA A 70 -5.69 20.25 -6.99
N LEU A 71 -5.58 21.38 -6.32
CA LEU A 71 -6.68 22.05 -5.62
C LEU A 71 -7.94 22.20 -6.52
N ASP A 72 -7.73 22.65 -7.75
CA ASP A 72 -8.82 22.90 -8.70
C ASP A 72 -9.56 21.63 -9.09
N ASP A 73 -8.88 20.47 -9.13
CA ASP A 73 -9.51 19.19 -9.43
C ASP A 73 -10.50 18.80 -8.33
N PHE A 74 -10.12 18.96 -7.06
CA PHE A 74 -10.99 18.70 -5.93
C PHE A 74 -12.19 19.64 -5.91
N LEU A 75 -11.97 20.92 -6.18
CA LEU A 75 -13.05 21.91 -6.24
C LEU A 75 -14.02 21.62 -7.39
N ALA A 76 -13.50 21.26 -8.56
CA ALA A 76 -14.31 20.88 -9.72
C ALA A 76 -15.08 19.59 -9.48
N MET A 77 -14.41 18.56 -8.92
CA MET A 77 -15.04 17.30 -8.54
C MET A 77 -16.22 17.53 -7.57
N LYS A 78 -15.98 18.32 -6.51
CA LYS A 78 -17.03 18.60 -5.53
C LYS A 78 -18.22 19.33 -6.14
N ARG A 79 -17.99 20.29 -7.00
CA ARG A 79 -19.05 21.00 -7.72
C ARG A 79 -19.91 20.03 -8.55
N ARG A 80 -19.25 19.13 -9.30
CA ARG A 80 -19.95 18.10 -10.09
C ARG A 80 -20.77 17.14 -9.20
N ALA A 81 -20.24 16.78 -8.03
CA ALA A 81 -20.95 15.94 -7.07
C ALA A 81 -22.18 16.65 -6.50
N GLU A 82 -22.07 17.92 -6.14
CA GLU A 82 -23.17 18.74 -5.64
C GLU A 82 -24.24 18.97 -6.72
N GLU A 83 -23.85 19.16 -7.98
CA GLU A 83 -24.76 19.25 -9.12
C GLU A 83 -25.53 17.94 -9.35
N ARG A 84 -24.82 16.80 -9.33
CA ARG A 84 -25.41 15.45 -9.46
C ARG A 84 -26.45 15.21 -8.34
N ASP A 85 -26.11 15.58 -7.11
CA ASP A 85 -26.94 15.31 -5.92
C ASP A 85 -28.02 16.36 -5.71
N GLY A 86 -28.06 17.42 -6.53
CA GLY A 86 -29.02 18.55 -6.41
C GLY A 86 -28.81 19.38 -5.14
N SER A 87 -27.61 19.32 -4.55
CA SER A 87 -27.30 19.86 -3.22
C SER A 87 -26.40 21.09 -3.25
N ILE A 88 -26.48 21.94 -4.30
CA ILE A 88 -25.58 23.10 -4.42
C ILE A 88 -25.86 24.07 -3.25
N PRO A 89 -24.92 24.27 -2.32
CA PRO A 89 -25.09 25.17 -1.20
C PRO A 89 -25.27 26.62 -1.66
N GLU A 90 -26.07 27.38 -0.95
CA GLU A 90 -26.27 28.82 -1.25
C GLU A 90 -24.95 29.61 -1.21
N ALA A 91 -24.00 29.22 -0.35
CA ALA A 91 -22.68 29.83 -0.28
C ALA A 91 -21.86 29.65 -1.58
N VAL A 92 -22.08 28.54 -2.30
CA VAL A 92 -21.46 28.30 -3.62
C VAL A 92 -22.15 29.12 -4.68
N LYS A 93 -23.51 29.26 -4.59
CA LYS A 93 -24.26 30.16 -5.46
C LYS A 93 -23.81 31.63 -5.29
N ALA A 94 -23.37 32.00 -4.08
CA ALA A 94 -22.84 33.32 -3.75
C ALA A 94 -21.34 33.52 -4.04
N GLY A 95 -20.67 32.57 -4.69
CA GLY A 95 -19.24 32.64 -5.04
C GLY A 95 -18.29 32.45 -3.86
N LYS A 96 -18.77 32.02 -2.69
CA LYS A 96 -17.95 31.72 -1.50
C LYS A 96 -17.65 30.22 -1.45
N ILE A 97 -16.50 29.81 -1.94
CA ILE A 97 -16.04 28.43 -1.89
C ILE A 97 -15.12 28.29 -0.68
N ALA A 98 -15.49 27.43 0.27
CA ALA A 98 -14.58 27.01 1.33
C ALA A 98 -13.56 26.02 0.73
N THR A 99 -12.29 26.41 0.60
CA THR A 99 -11.22 25.60 -0.02
C THR A 99 -10.44 24.76 0.98
N ARG A 100 -10.47 25.11 2.26
CA ARG A 100 -9.61 24.52 3.30
C ARG A 100 -9.59 23.00 3.33
N TRP A 101 -10.73 22.34 3.06
CA TRP A 101 -10.78 20.88 3.00
C TRP A 101 -9.98 20.33 1.82
N ALA A 102 -10.02 21.00 0.66
CA ALA A 102 -9.26 20.60 -0.53
C ALA A 102 -7.76 20.92 -0.35
N ASP A 103 -7.44 22.07 0.26
CA ASP A 103 -6.06 22.40 0.64
C ASP A 103 -5.47 21.33 1.57
N ASN A 104 -6.25 20.86 2.56
CA ASN A 104 -5.83 19.79 3.47
C ASN A 104 -5.61 18.47 2.73
N LEU A 105 -6.48 18.11 1.77
CA LEU A 105 -6.31 16.90 0.96
C LEU A 105 -5.03 16.95 0.10
N VAL A 106 -4.79 18.08 -0.57
CA VAL A 106 -3.55 18.28 -1.34
C VAL A 106 -2.33 18.17 -0.44
N ALA A 107 -2.37 18.79 0.74
CA ALA A 107 -1.28 18.71 1.71
C ALA A 107 -1.07 17.27 2.24
N ALA A 108 -2.15 16.52 2.49
CA ALA A 108 -2.06 15.13 2.92
C ALA A 108 -1.47 14.21 1.83
N ILE A 109 -1.88 14.41 0.57
CA ILE A 109 -1.30 13.70 -0.57
C ILE A 109 0.20 14.02 -0.70
N GLU A 110 0.59 15.28 -0.58
CA GLU A 110 1.99 15.68 -0.66
C GLU A 110 2.81 15.09 0.50
N ALA A 111 2.28 15.13 1.72
CA ALA A 111 2.93 14.55 2.90
C ALA A 111 3.11 13.03 2.79
N SER A 112 2.17 12.33 2.13
CA SER A 112 2.24 10.87 1.95
C SER A 112 3.36 10.41 1.01
N LYS A 113 4.02 11.31 0.28
CA LYS A 113 5.17 10.98 -0.57
C LYS A 113 6.38 10.54 0.24
N ASP A 114 6.55 11.06 1.45
CA ASP A 114 7.61 10.63 2.38
C ASP A 114 7.07 9.49 3.25
N THR A 115 7.49 8.28 2.95
CA THR A 115 6.97 7.06 3.59
C THR A 115 8.11 6.09 3.96
N SER A 116 7.79 4.90 4.46
CA SER A 116 8.75 3.81 4.61
C SER A 116 8.50 2.72 3.57
N LEU A 117 9.55 1.93 3.24
CA LEU A 117 9.41 0.82 2.29
C LEU A 117 8.34 -0.18 2.76
N GLU A 118 8.27 -0.45 4.07
CA GLU A 118 7.28 -1.36 4.63
C GLU A 118 5.83 -0.86 4.43
N ARG A 119 5.59 0.43 4.65
CA ARG A 119 4.26 1.03 4.42
C ARG A 119 3.91 1.05 2.94
N PHE A 120 4.88 1.37 2.09
CA PHE A 120 4.69 1.34 0.64
C PHE A 120 4.34 -0.06 0.15
N LEU A 121 5.06 -1.11 0.59
CA LEU A 121 4.77 -2.50 0.24
C LEU A 121 3.37 -2.93 0.69
N PHE A 122 2.98 -2.57 1.90
CA PHE A 122 1.61 -2.81 2.38
C PHE A 122 0.57 -2.06 1.53
N ALA A 123 0.86 -0.80 1.18
CA ALA A 123 -0.04 0.04 0.38
C ALA A 123 -0.28 -0.49 -1.04
N LEU A 124 0.68 -1.23 -1.61
CA LEU A 124 0.51 -1.87 -2.92
C LEU A 124 -0.59 -2.95 -2.94
N GLY A 125 -1.02 -3.44 -1.78
CA GLY A 125 -2.08 -4.45 -1.69
C GLY A 125 -1.71 -5.78 -2.34
N ILE A 126 -0.44 -6.19 -2.24
CA ILE A 126 0.03 -7.50 -2.72
C ILE A 126 -0.77 -8.59 -1.99
N PRO A 127 -1.36 -9.57 -2.69
CA PRO A 127 -2.11 -10.63 -2.05
C PRO A 127 -1.31 -11.31 -0.92
N ASP A 128 -1.97 -11.58 0.21
CA ASP A 128 -1.45 -12.19 1.43
C ASP A 128 -0.36 -11.39 2.17
N VAL A 129 0.10 -10.27 1.63
CA VAL A 129 1.09 -9.41 2.28
C VAL A 129 0.40 -8.40 3.20
N GLY A 130 0.34 -8.74 4.49
CA GLY A 130 -0.08 -7.83 5.56
C GLY A 130 1.06 -6.91 6.03
N GLU A 131 0.76 -6.01 7.00
CA GLU A 131 1.73 -5.07 7.56
C GLU A 131 2.99 -5.77 8.11
N ALA A 132 2.80 -6.87 8.86
CA ALA A 132 3.92 -7.63 9.43
C ALA A 132 4.82 -8.23 8.34
N THR A 133 4.22 -8.82 7.31
CA THR A 133 4.95 -9.40 6.18
C THR A 133 5.65 -8.31 5.36
N ALA A 134 4.98 -7.18 5.10
CA ALA A 134 5.59 -6.04 4.41
C ALA A 134 6.83 -5.52 5.15
N LYS A 135 6.77 -5.42 6.49
CA LYS A 135 7.90 -5.04 7.34
C LYS A 135 9.06 -6.07 7.24
N THR A 136 8.73 -7.37 7.26
CA THR A 136 9.74 -8.42 7.15
C THR A 136 10.41 -8.42 5.79
N LEU A 137 9.63 -8.26 4.70
CA LEU A 137 10.15 -8.14 3.33
C LEU A 137 11.05 -6.90 3.17
N ALA A 138 10.59 -5.73 3.66
CA ALA A 138 11.37 -4.49 3.60
C ALA A 138 12.73 -4.63 4.30
N ARG A 139 12.76 -5.27 5.46
CA ARG A 139 14.01 -5.52 6.21
C ARG A 139 14.92 -6.52 5.52
N HIS A 140 14.34 -7.63 5.02
CA HIS A 140 15.11 -8.69 4.39
C HIS A 140 15.82 -8.22 3.12
N PHE A 141 15.08 -7.53 2.24
CA PHE A 141 15.61 -7.09 0.94
C PHE A 141 16.26 -5.70 1.00
N GLY A 142 15.86 -4.84 1.93
CA GLY A 142 16.39 -3.49 2.14
C GLY A 142 16.05 -2.50 1.03
N SER A 143 15.75 -2.97 -0.16
CA SER A 143 15.45 -2.19 -1.37
C SER A 143 14.27 -2.77 -2.13
N LEU A 144 13.41 -1.90 -2.66
CA LEU A 144 12.30 -2.31 -3.51
C LEU A 144 12.80 -2.98 -4.80
N ASP A 145 13.84 -2.44 -5.40
CA ASP A 145 14.37 -2.96 -6.67
C ASP A 145 14.92 -4.38 -6.49
N VAL A 146 15.55 -4.69 -5.35
CA VAL A 146 16.01 -6.05 -5.02
C VAL A 146 14.81 -6.98 -4.84
N LEU A 147 13.79 -6.56 -4.09
CA LEU A 147 12.57 -7.35 -3.87
C LEU A 147 11.83 -7.64 -5.20
N MET A 148 11.71 -6.66 -6.08
CA MET A 148 11.03 -6.79 -7.37
C MET A 148 11.69 -7.80 -8.32
N HIS A 149 12.96 -8.16 -8.08
CA HIS A 149 13.71 -9.12 -8.88
C HIS A 149 13.98 -10.44 -8.14
N ALA A 150 13.50 -10.56 -6.91
CA ALA A 150 13.67 -11.76 -6.11
C ALA A 150 12.91 -12.95 -6.73
N SER A 151 13.57 -14.11 -6.75
CA SER A 151 12.96 -15.38 -7.12
C SER A 151 12.03 -15.89 -6.01
N GLU A 152 11.10 -16.79 -6.35
CA GLU A 152 10.23 -17.45 -5.36
C GLU A 152 11.06 -18.16 -4.27
N THR A 153 12.22 -18.74 -4.64
CA THR A 153 13.12 -19.39 -3.69
C THR A 153 13.65 -18.38 -2.67
N GLU A 154 14.14 -17.22 -3.12
CA GLU A 154 14.64 -16.16 -2.23
C GLU A 154 13.52 -15.59 -1.37
N LEU A 155 12.30 -15.45 -1.90
CA LEU A 155 11.13 -15.02 -1.15
C LEU A 155 10.77 -16.00 -0.03
N THR A 156 10.90 -17.31 -0.25
CA THR A 156 10.64 -18.33 0.81
C THR A 156 11.71 -18.37 1.89
N GLU A 157 12.87 -17.73 1.71
CA GLU A 157 13.86 -17.55 2.77
C GLU A 157 13.43 -16.51 3.82
N VAL A 158 12.46 -15.66 3.48
CA VAL A 158 11.91 -14.65 4.38
C VAL A 158 11.04 -15.33 5.45
N ASN A 159 11.18 -14.91 6.70
CA ASN A 159 10.36 -15.46 7.78
C ASN A 159 8.86 -15.24 7.51
N ASP A 160 8.08 -16.26 7.76
CA ASP A 160 6.62 -16.28 7.62
C ASP A 160 6.12 -16.09 6.16
N VAL A 161 7.00 -16.23 5.15
CA VAL A 161 6.64 -16.28 3.74
C VAL A 161 6.68 -17.73 3.27
N GLY A 162 5.50 -18.31 3.06
CA GLY A 162 5.35 -19.66 2.49
C GLY A 162 5.37 -19.66 0.96
N PRO A 163 5.41 -20.85 0.32
CA PRO A 163 5.46 -20.97 -1.15
C PRO A 163 4.31 -20.25 -1.87
N ILE A 164 3.09 -20.33 -1.35
CA ILE A 164 1.91 -19.67 -1.95
C ILE A 164 2.09 -18.15 -1.95
N MET A 165 2.45 -17.58 -0.81
CA MET A 165 2.69 -16.14 -0.70
C MET A 165 3.87 -15.69 -1.55
N ALA A 166 4.95 -16.48 -1.62
CA ALA A 166 6.09 -16.20 -2.50
C ALA A 166 5.69 -16.14 -3.97
N ALA A 167 4.85 -17.08 -4.42
CA ALA A 167 4.30 -17.08 -5.78
C ALA A 167 3.44 -15.84 -6.04
N HIS A 168 2.58 -15.43 -5.09
CA HIS A 168 1.77 -14.21 -5.23
C HIS A 168 2.62 -12.95 -5.31
N ILE A 169 3.68 -12.83 -4.49
CA ILE A 169 4.61 -11.70 -4.53
C ILE A 169 5.33 -11.66 -5.88
N ALA A 170 5.87 -12.80 -6.34
CA ALA A 170 6.57 -12.90 -7.61
C ALA A 170 5.64 -12.56 -8.78
N ALA A 171 4.43 -13.11 -8.82
CA ALA A 171 3.43 -12.81 -9.83
C ALA A 171 3.02 -11.33 -9.84
N PHE A 172 2.84 -10.72 -8.67
CA PHE A 172 2.53 -9.30 -8.56
C PHE A 172 3.60 -8.41 -9.20
N PHE A 173 4.87 -8.68 -8.93
CA PHE A 173 5.98 -7.91 -9.50
C PHE A 173 6.33 -8.33 -10.95
N ALA A 174 5.92 -9.51 -11.41
CA ALA A 174 6.02 -9.91 -12.81
C ALA A 174 5.00 -9.20 -13.70
N GLU A 175 3.86 -8.75 -13.16
CA GLU A 175 2.82 -8.05 -13.92
C GLU A 175 3.32 -6.66 -14.39
N PRO A 176 3.45 -6.42 -15.72
CA PRO A 176 4.02 -5.18 -16.25
C PRO A 176 3.29 -3.93 -15.77
N ARG A 177 1.96 -3.98 -15.68
CA ARG A 177 1.13 -2.85 -15.27
C ARG A 177 1.33 -2.47 -13.81
N ASN A 178 1.60 -3.44 -12.92
CA ASN A 178 1.95 -3.15 -11.53
C ASN A 178 3.30 -2.44 -11.47
N ARG A 179 4.27 -2.86 -12.27
CA ARG A 179 5.58 -2.18 -12.40
C ARG A 179 5.45 -0.77 -12.95
N GLU A 180 4.57 -0.56 -13.92
CA GLU A 180 4.25 0.78 -14.45
C GLU A 180 3.65 1.68 -13.37
N ALA A 181 2.69 1.15 -12.57
CA ALA A 181 2.09 1.89 -11.47
C ALA A 181 3.13 2.28 -10.40
N ILE A 182 4.01 1.35 -10.01
CA ILE A 182 5.13 1.63 -9.09
C ILE A 182 6.07 2.69 -9.66
N THR A 183 6.42 2.57 -10.93
CA THR A 183 7.27 3.55 -11.63
C THR A 183 6.62 4.95 -11.65
N ALA A 184 5.31 5.00 -11.90
CA ALA A 184 4.55 6.25 -11.90
C ALA A 184 4.50 6.89 -10.51
N LEU A 185 4.34 6.10 -9.43
CA LEU A 185 4.41 6.58 -8.05
C LEU A 185 5.78 7.17 -7.71
N ARG A 186 6.87 6.47 -8.06
CA ARG A 186 8.24 7.00 -7.86
C ARG A 186 8.48 8.30 -8.66
N LYS A 187 7.99 8.37 -9.90
CA LYS A 187 8.05 9.60 -10.71
C LYS A 187 7.22 10.75 -10.13
N ALA A 188 6.13 10.44 -9.45
CA ALA A 188 5.31 11.43 -8.75
C ALA A 188 5.95 11.95 -7.46
N GLY A 189 7.10 11.39 -7.06
CA GLY A 189 7.88 11.82 -5.91
C GLY A 189 7.70 10.96 -4.65
N VAL A 190 6.99 9.84 -4.73
CA VAL A 190 6.92 8.89 -3.60
C VAL A 190 8.29 8.28 -3.37
N HIS A 191 8.80 8.40 -2.14
CA HIS A 191 10.15 8.00 -1.78
C HIS A 191 10.24 7.48 -0.34
N TRP A 192 11.26 6.71 -0.07
CA TRP A 192 11.61 6.15 1.24
C TRP A 192 13.12 5.98 1.36
N GLN A 193 13.60 5.79 2.57
CA GLN A 193 14.98 5.43 2.80
C GLN A 193 15.18 3.93 2.61
N GLU A 194 16.10 3.55 1.76
CA GLU A 194 16.53 2.16 1.61
C GLU A 194 17.56 1.81 2.67
N SER A 195 17.57 0.56 3.10
CA SER A 195 18.51 0.03 4.09
C SER A 195 19.37 -1.07 3.47
N ALA A 196 20.47 -1.41 4.12
CA ALA A 196 21.22 -2.60 3.74
C ALA A 196 20.36 -3.86 3.98
N PRO A 197 20.37 -4.85 3.05
CA PRO A 197 19.63 -6.09 3.23
C PRO A 197 20.02 -6.79 4.54
N GLN A 198 19.05 -7.05 5.37
CA GLN A 198 19.27 -7.86 6.58
C GLN A 198 18.95 -9.33 6.24
N ARG A 199 19.86 -9.99 5.48
CA ARG A 199 19.81 -11.45 5.36
C ARG A 199 19.92 -12.04 6.76
N LYS A 200 19.21 -13.19 7.02
CA LYS A 200 19.14 -13.86 8.34
C LYS A 200 20.41 -13.61 9.13
N ALA A 201 20.31 -12.83 10.19
CA ALA A 201 21.44 -12.58 11.04
C ALA A 201 21.92 -13.94 11.55
N GLN A 202 23.15 -14.32 11.16
CA GLN A 202 23.86 -15.40 11.83
C GLN A 202 24.30 -14.87 13.20
N GLY A 203 23.28 -14.60 14.02
CA GLY A 203 23.50 -14.10 15.35
C GLY A 203 23.56 -15.24 16.37
N PRO A 204 23.88 -14.93 17.63
CA PRO A 204 24.03 -15.94 18.70
C PRO A 204 22.72 -16.71 18.99
N LEU A 205 21.58 -16.23 18.48
CA LEU A 205 20.27 -16.86 18.64
C LEU A 205 19.75 -17.49 17.34
N ALA A 206 20.62 -17.66 16.32
CA ALA A 206 20.24 -18.27 15.06
C ALA A 206 19.67 -19.70 15.26
N GLY A 207 18.47 -19.95 14.68
CA GLY A 207 17.78 -21.24 14.82
C GLY A 207 16.98 -21.40 16.11
N GLN A 208 17.01 -20.46 17.04
CA GLN A 208 16.17 -20.50 18.25
C GLN A 208 14.82 -19.83 18.04
N THR A 209 13.76 -20.47 18.56
CA THR A 209 12.43 -19.84 18.64
C THR A 209 12.24 -19.29 20.05
N VAL A 210 11.94 -17.99 20.13
CA VAL A 210 11.71 -17.27 21.39
C VAL A 210 10.27 -16.85 21.46
N VAL A 211 9.62 -17.06 22.61
CA VAL A 211 8.26 -16.62 22.89
C VAL A 211 8.30 -15.52 23.93
N LEU A 212 7.74 -14.35 23.61
CA LEU A 212 7.63 -13.24 24.53
C LEU A 212 6.34 -13.35 25.36
N THR A 213 6.48 -13.70 26.64
CA THR A 213 5.37 -13.80 27.58
C THR A 213 5.45 -12.73 28.69
N GLY A 214 4.31 -12.30 29.21
CA GLY A 214 4.25 -11.28 30.25
C GLY A 214 4.47 -9.86 29.78
N SER A 215 4.66 -8.94 30.74
CA SER A 215 4.94 -7.51 30.50
C SER A 215 6.43 -7.26 30.59
N LEU A 216 6.96 -6.52 29.61
CA LEU A 216 8.35 -6.09 29.62
C LEU A 216 8.44 -4.72 30.32
N SER A 217 9.39 -4.55 31.24
CA SER A 217 9.53 -3.32 32.05
C SER A 217 10.29 -2.19 31.34
N SER A 218 11.11 -2.51 30.35
CA SER A 218 12.06 -1.57 29.72
C SER A 218 11.95 -1.46 28.20
N LEU A 219 11.16 -2.32 27.57
CA LEU A 219 10.99 -2.38 26.12
C LEU A 219 9.53 -2.64 25.79
N THR A 220 9.06 -2.15 24.65
CA THR A 220 7.82 -2.62 24.06
C THR A 220 8.00 -4.03 23.50
N ARG A 221 6.90 -4.76 23.26
CA ARG A 221 6.97 -6.10 22.64
C ARG A 221 7.61 -6.05 21.27
N ASP A 222 7.30 -5.02 20.49
CA ASP A 222 7.85 -4.84 19.14
C ASP A 222 9.34 -4.56 19.19
N GLU A 223 9.81 -3.70 20.08
CA GLU A 223 11.26 -3.45 20.28
C GLU A 223 12.01 -4.70 20.73
N ALA A 224 11.41 -5.49 21.62
CA ALA A 224 12.01 -6.75 22.07
C ALA A 224 12.06 -7.77 20.94
N LYS A 225 10.99 -7.90 20.16
CA LYS A 225 10.92 -8.74 18.96
C LYS A 225 12.01 -8.33 17.97
N ASP A 226 12.11 -7.04 17.64
CA ASP A 226 13.09 -6.51 16.71
C ASP A 226 14.54 -6.82 17.14
N ARG A 227 14.84 -6.70 18.45
CA ARG A 227 16.19 -7.04 18.97
C ARG A 227 16.49 -8.52 18.91
N LEU A 228 15.52 -9.37 19.23
CA LEU A 228 15.69 -10.83 19.17
C LEU A 228 15.85 -11.31 17.72
N GLU A 229 15.09 -10.77 16.79
CA GLU A 229 15.21 -11.06 15.36
C GLU A 229 16.54 -10.56 14.80
N ALA A 230 17.04 -9.40 15.24
CA ALA A 230 18.38 -8.92 14.89
C ALA A 230 19.51 -9.84 15.38
N LEU A 231 19.28 -10.59 16.46
CA LEU A 231 20.19 -11.61 16.97
C LEU A 231 19.99 -12.98 16.30
N GLY A 232 19.09 -13.11 15.34
CA GLY A 232 18.83 -14.32 14.57
C GLY A 232 17.77 -15.25 15.14
N ALA A 233 17.05 -14.85 16.20
CA ALA A 233 15.94 -15.64 16.75
C ALA A 233 14.70 -15.57 15.87
N LYS A 234 13.89 -16.62 15.89
CA LYS A 234 12.49 -16.57 15.45
C LYS A 234 11.64 -16.22 16.68
N VAL A 235 10.84 -15.15 16.62
CA VAL A 235 9.94 -14.75 17.70
C VAL A 235 8.51 -15.21 17.36
N ALA A 236 7.95 -16.08 18.19
CA ALA A 236 6.60 -16.64 18.06
C ALA A 236 5.62 -15.98 19.06
#